data_7f590bf3d1e2c95e394dcc4e9286d022
#
_entry.id   7f590bf3d1e2c95e394dcc4e9286d022
#
_cell.length_a   1.000
_cell.length_b   1.000
_cell.length_c   1.000
_cell.angle_alpha   90.00
_cell.angle_beta   90.00
_cell.angle_gamma   90.00
#
_symmetry.space_group_name_H-M   'P 1'
#
loop_
_entity.id
_entity.type
_entity.pdbx_description
1 polymer ?
#
loop_
_entity_poly.entity_id
_entity_poly.type
_entity_poly.pdbx_seq_one_letter_code
_entity_poly.pdbx_strand_id
1 'polypeptide(L)'
;QQYEESPYPRWVKLAIAPKVKSVAEVCNDAKLQLYSEDIKSLLSPSILIAGCGTGQHSIGTASRFANCKVTAVDLSRASLAYAQRKTSELGITNIEYLQADILNLGELGQEFDIIESSGVLHHMEEPMAGWKVLTDLLKTGGLMNIGLYSELARRHVVKVREDIALRGIGTSESEIRQFRQYLVESHYEQHQLLRGSSSDFFSLSTLRDLIFHVQEHR
;
A
#
# COMPACT_ATOMS: atom_id res chain seq x y z
N GLN A 1 15.62 1.26 4.12
CA GLN A 1 15.98 1.84 5.44
C GLN A 1 14.81 2.62 6.06
N GLN A 2 14.09 3.50 5.31
CA GLN A 2 13.00 4.35 5.83
C GLN A 2 11.90 3.55 6.56
N TYR A 3 11.41 2.46 5.98
CA TYR A 3 10.34 1.65 6.55
C TYR A 3 10.79 0.70 7.67
N GLU A 4 12.10 0.43 7.80
CA GLU A 4 12.66 -0.24 8.97
C GLU A 4 12.66 0.68 10.21
N GLU A 5 12.95 1.96 10.01
CA GLU A 5 12.95 2.95 11.08
C GLU A 5 11.53 3.45 11.43
N SER A 6 10.65 3.49 10.43
CA SER A 6 9.30 4.03 10.54
C SER A 6 8.30 3.16 9.76
N PRO A 7 7.87 2.01 10.32
CA PRO A 7 6.88 1.15 9.69
C PRO A 7 5.61 1.91 9.28
N TYR A 8 5.14 1.68 8.05
CA TYR A 8 4.02 2.40 7.45
C TYR A 8 2.97 1.44 6.85
N PRO A 9 1.66 1.79 6.89
CA PRO A 9 1.08 2.86 7.71
C PRO A 9 1.05 2.53 9.21
N ARG A 10 1.15 3.52 10.08
CA ARG A 10 1.00 3.30 11.53
C ARG A 10 -0.48 3.34 11.89
N TRP A 11 -1.04 2.21 12.28
CA TRP A 11 -2.44 2.08 12.66
C TRP A 11 -2.61 1.31 13.97
N VAL A 12 -3.70 1.55 14.68
CA VAL A 12 -4.03 0.89 15.97
C VAL A 12 -5.27 0.03 15.80
N LYS A 13 -6.28 0.54 15.10
CA LYS A 13 -7.56 -0.13 14.83
C LYS A 13 -7.78 -0.24 13.33
N LEU A 14 -8.35 -1.33 12.90
CA LEU A 14 -8.74 -1.59 11.53
C LEU A 14 -10.22 -1.96 11.49
N ALA A 15 -10.97 -1.36 10.59
CA ALA A 15 -12.32 -1.79 10.28
C ALA A 15 -12.23 -3.06 9.43
N ILE A 16 -12.56 -4.19 10.03
CA ILE A 16 -12.67 -5.47 9.32
C ILE A 16 -13.99 -5.49 8.56
N ALA A 17 -14.01 -6.08 7.36
CA ALA A 17 -15.21 -6.23 6.58
C ALA A 17 -16.31 -6.96 7.39
N PRO A 18 -17.50 -6.38 7.52
CA PRO A 18 -18.58 -6.97 8.35
C PRO A 18 -19.11 -8.27 7.77
N LYS A 19 -18.89 -8.52 6.50
CA LYS A 19 -19.31 -9.74 5.79
C LYS A 19 -18.21 -10.16 4.82
N VAL A 20 -17.86 -11.44 4.91
CA VAL A 20 -16.98 -12.11 3.93
C VAL A 20 -17.74 -12.28 2.62
N LYS A 21 -17.10 -12.06 1.48
CA LYS A 21 -17.69 -12.09 0.13
C LYS A 21 -16.98 -13.09 -0.77
N SER A 22 -17.71 -13.70 -1.68
CA SER A 22 -17.14 -14.44 -2.80
C SER A 22 -16.42 -13.49 -3.77
N VAL A 23 -15.55 -14.02 -4.64
CA VAL A 23 -14.95 -13.25 -5.73
C VAL A 23 -16.01 -12.61 -6.61
N ALA A 24 -17.08 -13.35 -6.92
CA ALA A 24 -18.22 -12.83 -7.69
C ALA A 24 -18.88 -11.61 -7.04
N GLU A 25 -19.14 -11.66 -5.73
CA GLU A 25 -19.73 -10.53 -5.01
C GLU A 25 -18.80 -9.31 -5.03
N VAL A 26 -17.48 -9.50 -4.83
CA VAL A 26 -16.49 -8.40 -4.87
C VAL A 26 -16.42 -7.78 -6.27
N CYS A 27 -16.37 -8.60 -7.33
CA CYS A 27 -16.37 -8.11 -8.71
C CYS A 27 -17.64 -7.32 -9.06
N ASN A 28 -18.80 -7.80 -8.61
CA ASN A 28 -20.09 -7.14 -8.85
C ASN A 28 -20.20 -5.81 -8.09
N ASP A 29 -19.78 -5.77 -6.82
CA ASP A 29 -19.78 -4.53 -6.01
C ASP A 29 -18.85 -3.47 -6.60
N ALA A 30 -17.70 -3.89 -7.11
CA ALA A 30 -16.74 -3.02 -7.79
C ALA A 30 -17.16 -2.70 -9.24
N LYS A 31 -18.26 -3.28 -9.75
CA LYS A 31 -18.77 -3.12 -11.13
C LYS A 31 -17.69 -3.40 -12.18
N LEU A 32 -16.85 -4.41 -11.95
CA LEU A 32 -15.78 -4.76 -12.87
C LEU A 32 -16.36 -5.33 -14.18
N GLN A 33 -15.85 -4.83 -15.30
CA GLN A 33 -16.09 -5.41 -16.61
C GLN A 33 -14.96 -6.41 -16.89
N LEU A 34 -15.27 -7.69 -16.81
CA LEU A 34 -14.29 -8.76 -16.96
C LEU A 34 -14.23 -9.27 -18.39
N TYR A 35 -13.02 -9.62 -18.86
CA TYR A 35 -12.84 -10.33 -20.14
C TYR A 35 -13.35 -11.77 -20.05
N SER A 36 -13.11 -12.46 -18.93
CA SER A 36 -13.67 -13.78 -18.61
C SER A 36 -14.35 -13.75 -17.25
N GLU A 37 -15.50 -14.43 -17.16
CA GLU A 37 -16.26 -14.58 -15.91
C GLU A 37 -15.74 -15.73 -15.03
N ASP A 38 -14.76 -16.51 -15.51
CA ASP A 38 -14.28 -17.74 -14.84
C ASP A 38 -13.76 -17.47 -13.44
N ILE A 39 -13.12 -16.31 -13.23
CA ILE A 39 -12.62 -15.90 -11.91
C ILE A 39 -13.72 -15.79 -10.85
N LYS A 40 -14.97 -15.50 -11.25
CA LYS A 40 -16.10 -15.42 -10.33
C LYS A 40 -16.49 -16.77 -9.74
N SER A 41 -16.08 -17.87 -10.38
CA SER A 41 -16.35 -19.24 -9.91
C SER A 41 -15.36 -19.74 -8.85
N LEU A 42 -14.28 -18.99 -8.56
CA LEU A 42 -13.28 -19.38 -7.58
C LEU A 42 -13.86 -19.39 -6.16
N LEU A 43 -13.74 -20.54 -5.51
CA LEU A 43 -14.20 -20.74 -4.14
C LEU A 43 -13.10 -20.44 -3.09
N SER A 44 -11.83 -20.58 -3.47
CA SER A 44 -10.67 -20.41 -2.59
C SER A 44 -9.55 -19.68 -3.34
N PRO A 45 -9.67 -18.36 -3.56
CA PRO A 45 -8.67 -17.61 -4.32
C PRO A 45 -7.32 -17.54 -3.57
N SER A 46 -6.22 -17.72 -4.32
CA SER A 46 -4.87 -17.39 -3.88
C SER A 46 -4.59 -15.93 -4.19
N ILE A 47 -4.19 -15.15 -3.19
CA ILE A 47 -4.03 -13.69 -3.30
C ILE A 47 -2.62 -13.28 -2.88
N LEU A 48 -1.93 -12.52 -3.72
CA LEU A 48 -0.65 -11.89 -3.38
C LEU A 48 -0.89 -10.42 -3.02
N ILE A 49 -0.35 -9.99 -1.87
CA ILE A 49 -0.24 -8.58 -1.51
C ILE A 49 1.23 -8.19 -1.59
N ALA A 50 1.61 -7.47 -2.64
CA ALA A 50 2.98 -7.03 -2.87
C ALA A 50 3.21 -5.63 -2.26
N GLY A 51 4.09 -5.56 -1.25
CA GLY A 51 4.32 -4.37 -0.44
C GLY A 51 3.22 -4.19 0.62
N CYS A 52 3.08 -5.17 1.51
CA CYS A 52 1.98 -5.20 2.48
C CYS A 52 2.16 -4.21 3.65
N GLY A 53 3.35 -3.63 3.82
CA GLY A 53 3.66 -2.74 4.93
C GLY A 53 3.32 -3.36 6.28
N THR A 54 2.64 -2.61 7.13
CA THR A 54 2.22 -3.05 8.46
C THR A 54 0.95 -3.92 8.48
N GLY A 55 0.56 -4.46 7.32
CA GLY A 55 -0.49 -5.47 7.20
C GLY A 55 -1.91 -4.95 7.11
N GLN A 56 -2.15 -3.63 7.09
CA GLN A 56 -3.50 -3.08 7.00
C GLN A 56 -4.24 -3.59 5.75
N HIS A 57 -3.58 -3.56 4.62
CA HIS A 57 -4.12 -4.01 3.33
C HIS A 57 -4.36 -5.53 3.34
N SER A 58 -3.35 -6.32 3.72
CA SER A 58 -3.45 -7.78 3.73
C SER A 58 -4.53 -8.31 4.67
N ILE A 59 -4.67 -7.71 5.87
CA ILE A 59 -5.74 -8.04 6.82
C ILE A 59 -7.12 -7.69 6.23
N GLY A 60 -7.24 -6.51 5.62
CA GLY A 60 -8.49 -6.10 4.95
C GLY A 60 -8.91 -7.07 3.85
N THR A 61 -7.95 -7.48 2.99
CA THR A 61 -8.19 -8.44 1.90
C THR A 61 -8.53 -9.83 2.43
N ALA A 62 -7.76 -10.34 3.40
CA ALA A 62 -7.99 -11.65 4.01
C ALA A 62 -9.35 -11.75 4.72
N SER A 63 -9.86 -10.63 5.25
CA SER A 63 -11.17 -10.55 5.89
C SER A 63 -12.32 -10.36 4.90
N ARG A 64 -12.03 -9.90 3.68
CA ARG A 64 -13.02 -9.61 2.65
C ARG A 64 -13.40 -10.82 1.81
N PHE A 65 -12.39 -11.61 1.40
CA PHE A 65 -12.60 -12.73 0.50
C PHE A 65 -12.85 -14.04 1.25
N ALA A 66 -13.91 -14.76 0.84
CA ALA A 66 -14.24 -16.08 1.39
C ALA A 66 -13.15 -17.10 1.04
N ASN A 67 -12.75 -17.89 2.04
CA ASN A 67 -11.81 -19.01 1.92
C ASN A 67 -10.50 -18.68 1.21
N CYS A 68 -10.09 -17.41 1.14
CA CYS A 68 -8.87 -17.01 0.48
C CYS A 68 -7.63 -17.44 1.27
N LYS A 69 -6.52 -17.63 0.53
CA LYS A 69 -5.17 -17.70 1.10
C LYS A 69 -4.41 -16.46 0.64
N VAL A 70 -3.88 -15.70 1.56
CA VAL A 70 -3.13 -14.47 1.29
C VAL A 70 -1.66 -14.72 1.54
N THR A 71 -0.82 -14.45 0.54
CA THR A 71 0.63 -14.30 0.69
C THR A 71 0.93 -12.80 0.67
N ALA A 72 1.48 -12.29 1.76
CA ALA A 72 1.75 -10.86 1.93
C ALA A 72 3.26 -10.64 2.05
N VAL A 73 3.82 -9.86 1.15
CA VAL A 73 5.27 -9.63 1.08
C VAL A 73 5.64 -8.19 1.32
N ASP A 74 6.75 -7.97 2.00
CA ASP A 74 7.36 -6.65 2.19
C ASP A 74 8.88 -6.78 2.39
N LEU A 75 9.63 -5.73 2.09
CA LEU A 75 11.06 -5.64 2.36
C LEU A 75 11.36 -5.40 3.85
N SER A 76 10.48 -4.67 4.54
CA SER A 76 10.70 -4.22 5.91
C SER A 76 10.32 -5.30 6.93
N ARG A 77 11.32 -5.82 7.64
CA ARG A 77 11.13 -6.76 8.75
C ARG A 77 10.32 -6.14 9.89
N ALA A 78 10.56 -4.86 10.17
CA ALA A 78 9.83 -4.14 11.21
C ALA A 78 8.34 -4.01 10.87
N SER A 79 8.00 -3.72 9.60
CA SER A 79 6.63 -3.70 9.11
C SER A 79 5.97 -5.08 9.20
N LEU A 80 6.67 -6.13 8.75
CA LEU A 80 6.17 -7.50 8.81
C LEU A 80 5.94 -7.99 10.24
N ALA A 81 6.86 -7.68 11.17
CA ALA A 81 6.68 -8.03 12.59
C ALA A 81 5.44 -7.36 13.19
N TYR A 82 5.18 -6.10 12.83
CA TYR A 82 3.96 -5.40 13.22
C TYR A 82 2.72 -6.07 12.61
N ALA A 83 2.75 -6.39 11.31
CA ALA A 83 1.66 -7.04 10.60
C ALA A 83 1.31 -8.40 11.21
N GLN A 84 2.30 -9.26 11.44
CA GLN A 84 2.12 -10.59 12.05
C GLN A 84 1.48 -10.48 13.44
N ARG A 85 1.97 -9.58 14.29
CA ARG A 85 1.40 -9.35 15.62
C ARG A 85 -0.06 -8.93 15.51
N LYS A 86 -0.37 -7.96 14.66
CA LYS A 86 -1.75 -7.45 14.49
C LYS A 86 -2.70 -8.50 13.91
N THR A 87 -2.24 -9.30 12.98
CA THR A 87 -2.98 -10.43 12.42
C THR A 87 -3.34 -11.45 13.50
N SER A 88 -2.36 -11.78 14.36
CA SER A 88 -2.57 -12.69 15.51
C SER A 88 -3.55 -12.09 16.54
N GLU A 89 -3.41 -10.81 16.90
CA GLU A 89 -4.33 -10.10 17.80
C GLU A 89 -5.79 -10.13 17.31
N LEU A 90 -5.99 -10.14 15.98
CA LEU A 90 -7.30 -10.18 15.34
C LEU A 90 -7.82 -11.60 15.07
N GLY A 91 -7.03 -12.64 15.39
CA GLY A 91 -7.40 -14.04 15.17
C GLY A 91 -7.48 -14.46 13.70
N ILE A 92 -6.80 -13.75 12.80
CA ILE A 92 -6.79 -14.04 11.36
C ILE A 92 -5.70 -15.08 11.08
N THR A 93 -6.04 -16.17 10.38
CA THR A 93 -5.16 -17.32 10.20
C THR A 93 -4.84 -17.65 8.74
N ASN A 94 -5.39 -16.92 7.79
CA ASN A 94 -5.28 -17.16 6.36
C ASN A 94 -4.30 -16.22 5.64
N ILE A 95 -3.33 -15.65 6.39
CA ILE A 95 -2.26 -14.82 5.83
C ILE A 95 -0.90 -15.43 6.16
N GLU A 96 -0.08 -15.59 5.15
CA GLU A 96 1.36 -15.88 5.26
C GLU A 96 2.16 -14.62 4.95
N TYR A 97 3.07 -14.24 5.83
CA TYR A 97 3.94 -13.08 5.68
C TYR A 97 5.36 -13.50 5.31
N LEU A 98 5.90 -12.94 4.22
CA LEU A 98 7.23 -13.23 3.72
C LEU A 98 8.05 -11.95 3.57
N GLN A 99 9.31 -11.98 3.98
CA GLN A 99 10.26 -10.93 3.63
C GLN A 99 10.82 -11.20 2.25
N ALA A 100 10.46 -10.39 1.27
CA ALA A 100 10.93 -10.53 -0.10
C ALA A 100 10.96 -9.19 -0.84
N ASP A 101 11.87 -9.09 -1.81
CA ASP A 101 11.83 -8.04 -2.83
C ASP A 101 10.87 -8.47 -3.95
N ILE A 102 10.04 -7.53 -4.41
CA ILE A 102 9.11 -7.77 -5.54
C ILE A 102 9.85 -8.30 -6.77
N LEU A 103 11.07 -7.80 -7.02
CA LEU A 103 11.88 -8.22 -8.18
C LEU A 103 12.29 -9.71 -8.13
N ASN A 104 12.30 -10.31 -6.93
CA ASN A 104 12.69 -11.72 -6.72
C ASN A 104 11.50 -12.65 -6.51
N LEU A 105 10.25 -12.17 -6.58
CA LEU A 105 9.06 -12.97 -6.31
C LEU A 105 8.87 -14.14 -7.28
N GLY A 106 9.46 -14.09 -8.47
CA GLY A 106 9.49 -15.23 -9.39
C GLY A 106 10.08 -16.53 -8.78
N GLU A 107 10.96 -16.40 -7.78
CA GLU A 107 11.56 -17.52 -7.07
C GLU A 107 10.56 -18.30 -6.19
N LEU A 108 9.38 -17.74 -5.91
CA LEU A 108 8.33 -18.44 -5.16
C LEU A 108 7.78 -19.64 -5.91
N GLY A 109 7.91 -19.68 -7.25
CA GLY A 109 7.39 -20.78 -8.08
C GLY A 109 5.87 -20.98 -7.95
N GLN A 110 5.14 -19.92 -7.62
CA GLN A 110 3.70 -19.91 -7.36
C GLN A 110 3.03 -18.80 -8.17
N GLU A 111 1.85 -19.09 -8.73
CA GLU A 111 0.98 -18.12 -9.38
C GLU A 111 -0.25 -17.83 -8.52
N PHE A 112 -0.82 -16.63 -8.70
CA PHE A 112 -1.92 -16.11 -7.90
C PHE A 112 -3.16 -15.80 -8.75
N ASP A 113 -4.33 -15.99 -8.19
CA ASP A 113 -5.60 -15.64 -8.81
C ASP A 113 -5.85 -14.13 -8.76
N ILE A 114 -5.39 -13.48 -7.68
CA ILE A 114 -5.53 -12.04 -7.47
C ILE A 114 -4.18 -11.49 -6.97
N ILE A 115 -3.75 -10.36 -7.53
CA ILE A 115 -2.57 -9.63 -7.05
C ILE A 115 -2.97 -8.20 -6.73
N GLU A 116 -2.64 -7.74 -5.53
CA GLU A 116 -2.87 -6.37 -5.09
C GLU A 116 -1.52 -5.72 -4.71
N SER A 117 -1.23 -4.53 -5.27
CA SER A 117 -0.06 -3.73 -4.91
C SER A 117 -0.44 -2.25 -4.97
N SER A 118 -0.57 -1.62 -3.83
CA SER A 118 -1.03 -0.24 -3.73
C SER A 118 -0.07 0.61 -2.92
N GLY A 119 0.38 1.72 -3.50
CA GLY A 119 1.32 2.63 -2.84
C GLY A 119 2.76 2.10 -2.79
N VAL A 120 3.19 1.24 -3.72
CA VAL A 120 4.47 0.52 -3.66
C VAL A 120 5.32 0.72 -4.91
N LEU A 121 4.82 0.35 -6.09
CA LEU A 121 5.62 0.30 -7.30
C LEU A 121 6.29 1.65 -7.65
N HIS A 122 5.62 2.77 -7.40
CA HIS A 122 6.15 4.10 -7.65
C HIS A 122 7.32 4.49 -6.72
N HIS A 123 7.61 3.69 -5.70
CA HIS A 123 8.77 3.85 -4.82
C HIS A 123 9.95 2.97 -5.23
N MET A 124 9.78 2.06 -6.18
CA MET A 124 10.85 1.23 -6.71
C MET A 124 11.75 2.05 -7.64
N GLU A 125 13.01 1.65 -7.79
CA GLU A 125 13.93 2.25 -8.75
C GLU A 125 13.41 2.08 -10.18
N GLU A 126 12.92 0.88 -10.49
CA GLU A 126 12.29 0.52 -11.76
C GLU A 126 10.85 -0.01 -11.58
N PRO A 127 9.84 0.87 -11.52
CA PRO A 127 8.45 0.48 -11.28
C PRO A 127 7.91 -0.55 -12.28
N MET A 128 8.28 -0.42 -13.55
CA MET A 128 7.81 -1.30 -14.62
C MET A 128 8.41 -2.71 -14.52
N ALA A 129 9.65 -2.85 -14.03
CA ALA A 129 10.25 -4.16 -13.76
C ALA A 129 9.47 -4.89 -12.66
N GLY A 130 9.16 -4.20 -11.57
CA GLY A 130 8.30 -4.75 -10.50
C GLY A 130 6.92 -5.14 -11.01
N TRP A 131 6.28 -4.27 -11.81
CA TRP A 131 4.96 -4.58 -12.39
C TRP A 131 5.01 -5.80 -13.30
N LYS A 132 6.07 -5.92 -14.12
CA LYS A 132 6.26 -7.10 -14.97
C LYS A 132 6.35 -8.39 -14.14
N VAL A 133 7.14 -8.41 -13.07
CA VAL A 133 7.24 -9.58 -12.18
C VAL A 133 5.85 -9.96 -11.64
N LEU A 134 5.08 -8.97 -11.14
CA LEU A 134 3.72 -9.23 -10.65
C LEU A 134 2.81 -9.78 -11.77
N THR A 135 2.94 -9.28 -12.99
CA THR A 135 2.15 -9.78 -14.13
C THR A 135 2.51 -11.23 -14.48
N ASP A 136 3.80 -11.58 -14.41
CA ASP A 136 4.27 -12.93 -14.70
C ASP A 136 3.80 -13.95 -13.63
N LEU A 137 3.46 -13.48 -12.42
CA LEU A 137 2.91 -14.30 -11.32
C LEU A 137 1.37 -14.38 -11.33
N LEU A 138 0.71 -13.64 -12.21
CA LEU A 138 -0.74 -13.64 -12.30
C LEU A 138 -1.21 -14.81 -13.17
N LYS A 139 -2.10 -15.65 -12.66
CA LYS A 139 -2.74 -16.71 -13.44
C LYS A 139 -3.52 -16.12 -14.61
N THR A 140 -3.60 -16.86 -15.71
CA THR A 140 -4.43 -16.48 -16.86
C THR A 140 -5.88 -16.25 -16.41
N GLY A 141 -6.44 -15.08 -16.75
CA GLY A 141 -7.78 -14.65 -16.31
C GLY A 141 -7.86 -14.14 -14.87
N GLY A 142 -6.72 -14.02 -14.18
CA GLY A 142 -6.62 -13.45 -12.84
C GLY A 142 -6.87 -11.94 -12.80
N LEU A 143 -7.02 -11.38 -11.62
CA LEU A 143 -7.25 -9.95 -11.37
C LEU A 143 -6.03 -9.28 -10.75
N MET A 144 -5.72 -8.08 -11.21
CA MET A 144 -4.66 -7.26 -10.63
C MET A 144 -5.19 -5.89 -10.22
N ASN A 145 -4.91 -5.48 -8.98
CA ASN A 145 -5.21 -4.15 -8.46
C ASN A 145 -3.91 -3.41 -8.15
N ILE A 146 -3.59 -2.41 -8.97
CA ILE A 146 -2.39 -1.59 -8.82
C ILE A 146 -2.78 -0.17 -8.45
N GLY A 147 -2.30 0.30 -7.30
CA GLY A 147 -2.45 1.69 -6.86
C GLY A 147 -1.17 2.48 -7.11
N LEU A 148 -1.23 3.46 -8.01
CA LEU A 148 -0.14 4.37 -8.34
C LEU A 148 -0.52 5.80 -7.99
N TYR A 149 0.51 6.66 -7.83
CA TYR A 149 0.29 8.08 -7.65
C TYR A 149 0.12 8.80 -8.99
N SER A 150 -0.83 9.73 -9.03
CA SER A 150 -1.05 10.62 -10.17
C SER A 150 -0.41 11.98 -9.88
N GLU A 151 0.49 12.43 -10.73
CA GLU A 151 1.10 13.76 -10.63
C GLU A 151 0.04 14.87 -10.63
N LEU A 152 -0.96 14.76 -11.51
CA LEU A 152 -2.04 15.73 -11.61
C LEU A 152 -2.87 15.82 -10.31
N ALA A 153 -3.24 14.67 -9.75
CA ALA A 153 -4.02 14.62 -8.50
C ALA A 153 -3.20 15.08 -7.29
N ARG A 154 -1.88 14.87 -7.32
CA ARG A 154 -0.94 15.20 -6.23
C ARG A 154 -0.13 16.48 -6.45
N ARG A 155 -0.50 17.32 -7.40
CA ARG A 155 0.22 18.57 -7.73
C ARG A 155 0.52 19.47 -6.52
N HIS A 156 -0.35 19.49 -5.52
CA HIS A 156 -0.13 20.23 -4.28
C HIS A 156 0.95 19.58 -3.40
N VAL A 157 1.03 18.24 -3.36
CA VAL A 157 2.11 17.50 -2.68
C VAL A 157 3.44 17.78 -3.36
N VAL A 158 3.48 17.74 -4.70
CA VAL A 158 4.69 18.06 -5.51
C VAL A 158 5.24 19.43 -5.14
N LYS A 159 4.38 20.47 -5.14
CA LYS A 159 4.78 21.84 -4.79
C LYS A 159 5.32 21.96 -3.36
N VAL A 160 4.72 21.25 -2.41
CA VAL A 160 5.22 21.23 -1.02
C VAL A 160 6.58 20.53 -0.93
N ARG A 161 6.82 19.47 -1.71
CA ARG A 161 8.13 18.79 -1.78
C ARG A 161 9.20 19.71 -2.40
N GLU A 162 8.85 20.49 -3.42
CA GLU A 162 9.73 21.52 -3.99
C GLU A 162 10.09 22.59 -2.94
N ASP A 163 9.12 23.03 -2.12
CA ASP A 163 9.36 23.99 -1.04
C ASP A 163 10.29 23.42 0.04
N ILE A 164 10.15 22.13 0.41
CA ILE A 164 11.06 21.40 1.31
C ILE A 164 12.48 21.41 0.74
N ALA A 165 12.63 21.06 -0.53
CA ALA A 165 13.94 21.01 -1.19
C ALA A 165 14.60 22.38 -1.26
N LEU A 166 13.85 23.43 -1.66
CA LEU A 166 14.35 24.80 -1.75
C LEU A 166 14.78 25.38 -0.39
N ARG A 167 14.12 24.98 0.68
CA ARG A 167 14.44 25.41 2.06
C ARG A 167 15.51 24.55 2.73
N GLY A 168 15.94 23.45 2.11
CA GLY A 168 16.90 22.53 2.68
C GLY A 168 16.43 21.86 3.97
N ILE A 169 15.11 21.56 4.08
CA ILE A 169 14.53 20.95 5.27
C ILE A 169 14.88 19.47 5.29
N GLY A 170 15.50 19.01 6.37
CA GLY A 170 15.87 17.62 6.56
C GLY A 170 14.73 16.70 7.00
N THR A 171 15.07 15.44 7.25
CA THR A 171 14.11 14.37 7.56
C THR A 171 14.10 13.96 9.04
N SER A 172 14.77 14.73 9.93
CA SER A 172 14.68 14.49 11.37
C SER A 172 13.28 14.77 11.89
N GLU A 173 12.91 14.09 12.95
CA GLU A 173 11.57 14.27 13.56
C GLU A 173 11.30 15.72 13.97
N SER A 174 12.32 16.42 14.47
CA SER A 174 12.23 17.83 14.84
C SER A 174 11.96 18.75 13.64
N GLU A 175 12.67 18.55 12.53
CA GLU A 175 12.48 19.31 11.29
C GLU A 175 11.10 19.07 10.68
N ILE A 176 10.66 17.80 10.65
CA ILE A 176 9.32 17.45 10.17
C ILE A 176 8.23 18.11 11.04
N ARG A 177 8.39 18.14 12.38
CA ARG A 177 7.45 18.82 13.30
C ARG A 177 7.41 20.32 13.05
N GLN A 178 8.56 20.96 12.92
CA GLN A 178 8.65 22.41 12.64
C GLN A 178 8.04 22.75 11.29
N PHE A 179 8.34 21.97 10.26
CA PHE A 179 7.75 22.19 8.94
C PHE A 179 6.24 21.95 8.93
N ARG A 180 5.74 20.92 9.63
CA ARG A 180 4.31 20.73 9.80
C ARG A 180 3.63 21.92 10.47
N GLN A 181 4.24 22.51 11.50
CA GLN A 181 3.73 23.72 12.14
C GLN A 181 3.67 24.89 11.15
N TYR A 182 4.73 25.07 10.38
CA TYR A 182 4.74 26.07 9.30
C TYR A 182 3.62 25.84 8.27
N LEU A 183 3.37 24.60 7.86
CA LEU A 183 2.27 24.26 6.95
C LEU A 183 0.90 24.59 7.57
N VAL A 184 0.73 24.37 8.88
CA VAL A 184 -0.53 24.70 9.60
C VAL A 184 -0.81 26.20 9.60
N GLU A 185 0.21 27.02 9.82
CA GLU A 185 0.11 28.47 9.91
C GLU A 185 0.05 29.16 8.53
N SER A 186 0.46 28.45 7.48
CA SER A 186 0.57 28.99 6.13
C SER A 186 -0.78 29.20 5.47
N HIS A 187 -0.90 30.30 4.73
CA HIS A 187 -2.05 30.66 3.91
C HIS A 187 -1.89 30.30 2.42
N TYR A 188 -0.78 29.68 2.02
CA TYR A 188 -0.58 29.24 0.63
C TYR A 188 -1.58 28.14 0.27
N GLU A 189 -2.16 28.23 -0.92
CA GLU A 189 -3.22 27.34 -1.42
C GLU A 189 -2.79 25.86 -1.37
N GLN A 190 -1.58 25.55 -1.85
CA GLN A 190 -1.06 24.18 -1.85
C GLN A 190 -0.94 23.59 -0.44
N HIS A 191 -0.63 24.42 0.57
CA HIS A 191 -0.55 23.98 1.98
C HIS A 191 -1.94 23.72 2.56
N GLN A 192 -2.92 24.55 2.19
CA GLN A 192 -4.32 24.35 2.59
C GLN A 192 -4.90 23.09 1.94
N LEU A 193 -4.63 22.86 0.65
CA LEU A 193 -5.03 21.66 -0.07
C LEU A 193 -4.43 20.40 0.56
N LEU A 194 -3.13 20.42 0.92
CA LEU A 194 -2.47 19.29 1.59
C LEU A 194 -3.15 18.94 2.92
N ARG A 195 -3.48 19.94 3.74
CA ARG A 195 -4.18 19.73 5.02
C ARG A 195 -5.60 19.19 4.84
N GLY A 196 -6.30 19.62 3.80
CA GLY A 196 -7.69 19.25 3.54
C GLY A 196 -7.88 17.96 2.76
N SER A 197 -6.89 17.57 1.95
CA SER A 197 -7.03 16.43 1.03
C SER A 197 -6.44 15.12 1.53
N SER A 198 -5.61 15.15 2.58
CA SER A 198 -4.93 13.95 3.07
C SER A 198 -5.03 13.79 4.58
N SER A 199 -5.56 12.64 5.03
CA SER A 199 -5.50 12.22 6.43
C SER A 199 -4.06 12.01 6.91
N ASP A 200 -3.13 11.78 5.99
CA ASP A 200 -1.72 11.53 6.25
C ASP A 200 -0.99 12.75 6.82
N PHE A 201 -1.55 13.93 6.64
CA PHE A 201 -1.04 15.15 7.25
C PHE A 201 -1.01 15.12 8.79
N PHE A 202 -1.94 14.38 9.42
CA PHE A 202 -2.17 14.49 10.87
C PHE A 202 -1.21 13.66 11.73
N SER A 203 -0.52 12.65 11.18
CA SER A 203 0.51 11.92 11.92
C SER A 203 1.91 12.19 11.34
N LEU A 204 2.96 12.14 12.17
CA LEU A 204 4.32 12.41 11.69
C LEU A 204 4.84 11.32 10.75
N SER A 205 4.49 10.05 11.01
CA SER A 205 4.93 8.94 10.18
C SER A 205 4.27 8.98 8.79
N THR A 206 2.98 9.28 8.73
CA THR A 206 2.26 9.39 7.46
C THR A 206 2.62 10.66 6.69
N LEU A 207 2.87 11.78 7.41
CA LEU A 207 3.37 13.00 6.79
C LEU A 207 4.79 12.81 6.22
N ARG A 208 5.65 12.09 6.94
CA ARG A 208 6.98 11.73 6.45
C ARG A 208 6.90 10.96 5.14
N ASP A 209 6.03 9.98 5.05
CA ASP A 209 5.80 9.23 3.82
C ASP A 209 5.24 10.11 2.70
N LEU A 210 4.27 10.99 3.02
CA LEU A 210 3.58 11.84 2.06
C LEU A 210 4.50 12.85 1.37
N ILE A 211 5.36 13.57 2.12
CA ILE A 211 6.12 14.72 1.60
C ILE A 211 7.65 14.63 1.74
N PHE A 212 8.17 13.67 2.51
CA PHE A 212 9.61 13.49 2.71
C PHE A 212 10.15 12.18 2.15
N HIS A 213 9.36 11.43 1.38
CA HIS A 213 9.80 10.18 0.79
C HIS A 213 10.96 10.41 -0.20
N VAL A 214 11.99 9.55 -0.14
CA VAL A 214 13.22 9.74 -0.91
C VAL A 214 13.01 9.52 -2.40
N GLN A 215 12.20 8.54 -2.80
CA GLN A 215 11.98 8.16 -4.19
C GLN A 215 10.50 7.99 -4.49
N GLU A 216 10.03 8.62 -5.56
CA GLU A 216 8.66 8.52 -6.04
C GLU A 216 8.63 8.78 -7.55
N HIS A 217 8.19 7.79 -8.34
CA HIS A 217 7.86 7.93 -9.75
C HIS A 217 6.41 8.33 -9.94
N ARG A 218 6.14 9.10 -11.01
CA ARG A 218 4.82 9.67 -11.29
C ARG A 218 4.41 9.42 -12.73
#